data_454c2a81ada7416da46477b755443387
#
_entry.id   454c2a81ada7416da46477b755443387
#
_cell.length_a   1.000
_cell.length_b   1.000
_cell.length_c   1.000
_cell.angle_alpha   90.00
_cell.angle_beta   90.00
_cell.angle_gamma   90.00
#
_symmetry.space_group_name_H-M   'P 1'
#
loop_
_entity.id
_entity.type
_entity.pdbx_description
1 polymer ?
#
loop_
_entity_poly.entity_id
_entity_poly.type
_entity_poly.pdbx_seq_one_letter_code
_entity_poly.pdbx_strand_id
1 'polypeptide(L)'
;LGAGGQEVIPETVGQYTGLTDTNGNKIFEGDIVWYDYKEERGIIQWDNDTARFIITCSTFTVDFDNVYGYELEIVGNIHDKLNIKKAINLKNAN
;
A
#
# COMPACT_ATOMS: atom_id res chain seq x y z
N LEU A 1 -2.84 27.64 9.55
CA LEU A 1 -3.05 27.30 9.55
C LEU A 1 -3.23 26.50 9.39
N GLY A 2 -3.01 26.69 9.89
CA GLY A 2 -3.22 25.58 10.21
C GLY A 2 -3.73 25.06 9.13
N ALA A 3 -4.17 25.72 8.78
CA ALA A 3 -4.70 25.32 7.65
C ALA A 3 -3.87 24.48 6.83
N GLY A 4 -2.61 24.62 6.91
CA GLY A 4 -1.75 23.88 6.07
C GLY A 4 -2.05 22.41 6.06
N GLY A 5 -2.24 21.86 7.18
CA GLY A 5 -2.43 20.44 7.26
C GLY A 5 -3.62 19.95 6.52
N GLN A 6 -4.50 20.81 6.26
CA GLN A 6 -5.64 20.35 5.64
C GLN A 6 -5.55 20.06 4.25
N GLU A 7 -4.54 20.51 3.60
CA GLU A 7 -4.36 20.20 2.22
C GLU A 7 -4.07 18.76 1.99
N VAL A 8 -3.64 18.06 3.01
CA VAL A 8 -3.35 16.65 2.86
C VAL A 8 -4.66 15.91 2.73
N ILE A 9 -4.78 15.07 1.76
CA ILE A 9 -5.97 14.29 1.52
C ILE A 9 -5.73 12.91 2.12
N PRO A 10 -6.32 12.62 3.28
CA PRO A 10 -6.00 11.41 4.02
C PRO A 10 -6.17 10.14 3.23
N GLU A 11 -7.14 10.11 2.34
CA GLU A 11 -7.40 8.90 1.60
C GLU A 11 -6.34 8.60 0.55
N THR A 12 -5.48 9.57 0.23
CA THR A 12 -4.44 9.34 -0.76
C THR A 12 -3.04 9.38 -0.17
N VAL A 13 -2.92 9.66 1.12
CA VAL A 13 -1.62 9.75 1.75
C VAL A 13 -1.56 8.79 2.92
N GLY A 14 -0.88 7.69 2.75
CA GLY A 14 -0.70 6.73 3.81
C GLY A 14 0.52 7.06 4.63
N GLN A 15 0.64 6.39 5.75
CA GLN A 15 1.77 6.58 6.63
C GLN A 15 2.97 5.79 6.12
N TYR A 16 4.15 6.39 6.22
CA TYR A 16 5.38 5.73 5.79
C TYR A 16 5.68 4.58 6.76
N THR A 17 5.96 3.41 6.22
CA THR A 17 6.21 2.22 7.02
C THR A 17 7.61 2.16 7.59
N GLY A 18 8.52 2.96 7.07
CA GLY A 18 9.91 2.90 7.48
C GLY A 18 10.77 2.00 6.60
N LEU A 19 10.17 1.29 5.67
CA LEU A 19 10.91 0.41 4.76
C LEU A 19 10.85 0.91 3.32
N THR A 20 11.86 0.54 2.55
CA THR A 20 11.83 0.77 1.11
C THR A 20 11.76 -0.59 0.43
N ASP A 21 11.20 -0.60 -0.77
CA ASP A 21 11.07 -1.84 -1.53
C ASP A 21 12.37 -2.19 -2.26
N THR A 22 12.34 -3.25 -3.04
CA THR A 22 13.52 -3.73 -3.75
C THR A 22 14.10 -2.72 -4.71
N ASN A 23 13.31 -1.74 -5.13
CA ASN A 23 13.75 -0.71 -6.07
C ASN A 23 14.11 0.60 -5.37
N GLY A 24 14.11 0.63 -4.03
CA GLY A 24 14.45 1.81 -3.27
C GLY A 24 13.31 2.78 -3.06
N ASN A 25 12.10 2.40 -3.38
CA ASN A 25 10.93 3.25 -3.21
C ASN A 25 10.37 3.08 -1.80
N LYS A 26 10.00 4.19 -1.16
CA LYS A 26 9.43 4.14 0.18
C LYS A 26 8.07 3.46 0.15
N ILE A 27 7.84 2.57 1.09
CA ILE A 27 6.58 1.83 1.19
C ILE A 27 5.67 2.53 2.18
N PHE A 28 4.45 2.84 1.73
CA PHE A 28 3.45 3.53 2.55
C PHE A 28 2.23 2.65 2.75
N GLU A 29 1.50 2.94 3.81
CA GLU A 29 0.22 2.31 4.05
C GLU A 29 -0.67 2.53 2.82
N GLY A 30 -1.35 1.49 2.39
CA GLY A 30 -2.19 1.56 1.19
C GLY A 30 -1.49 1.09 -0.06
N ASP A 31 -0.18 0.92 -0.03
CA ASP A 31 0.54 0.40 -1.19
C ASP A 31 0.20 -1.06 -1.40
N ILE A 32 0.12 -1.46 -2.66
CA ILE A 32 -0.02 -2.85 -3.05
C ILE A 32 1.37 -3.32 -3.41
N VAL A 33 1.81 -4.39 -2.76
CA VAL A 33 3.16 -4.90 -2.98
C VAL A 33 3.10 -6.35 -3.43
N TRP A 34 4.08 -6.73 -4.22
CA TRP A 34 4.34 -8.13 -4.55
C TRP A 34 5.28 -8.65 -3.48
N TYR A 35 4.88 -9.71 -2.79
CA TYR A 35 5.71 -10.33 -1.76
C TYR A 35 6.33 -11.58 -2.37
N ASP A 36 7.58 -11.48 -2.71
CA ASP A 36 8.26 -12.51 -3.49
C ASP A 36 8.34 -13.85 -2.76
N TYR A 37 8.56 -13.79 -1.46
CA TYR A 37 8.69 -15.02 -0.68
C TYR A 37 7.45 -15.91 -0.79
N LYS A 38 6.28 -15.30 -0.82
CA LYS A 38 5.03 -16.05 -0.92
C LYS A 38 4.44 -16.01 -2.32
N GLU A 39 5.06 -15.25 -3.22
CA GLU A 39 4.58 -15.12 -4.58
C GLU A 39 3.13 -14.68 -4.62
N GLU A 40 2.83 -13.66 -3.85
CA GLU A 40 1.48 -13.14 -3.76
C GLU A 40 1.49 -11.64 -3.54
N ARG A 41 0.43 -10.96 -3.98
CA ARG A 41 0.27 -9.54 -3.72
C ARG A 41 -0.42 -9.34 -2.39
N GLY A 42 -0.12 -8.23 -1.74
CA GLY A 42 -0.79 -7.87 -0.51
C GLY A 42 -0.87 -6.36 -0.39
N ILE A 43 -1.69 -5.92 0.54
CA ILE A 43 -1.90 -4.50 0.78
C ILE A 43 -1.28 -4.16 2.12
N ILE A 44 -0.51 -3.08 2.14
CA ILE A 44 0.11 -2.62 3.38
C ILE A 44 -0.96 -1.93 4.20
N GLN A 45 -1.18 -2.41 5.41
CA GLN A 45 -2.20 -1.86 6.30
C GLN A 45 -1.65 -1.68 7.70
N TRP A 46 -2.28 -0.81 8.46
CA TRP A 46 -1.94 -0.62 9.86
C TRP A 46 -2.90 -1.46 10.70
N ASP A 47 -2.35 -2.25 11.60
CA ASP A 47 -3.15 -3.07 12.49
C ASP A 47 -3.21 -2.40 13.85
N ASN A 48 -4.36 -1.88 14.21
CA ASN A 48 -4.54 -1.18 15.48
C ASN A 48 -4.42 -2.11 16.67
N ASP A 49 -4.76 -3.37 16.51
CA ASP A 49 -4.73 -4.31 17.62
C ASP A 49 -3.32 -4.62 18.07
N THR A 50 -2.39 -4.69 17.14
CA THR A 50 -1.01 -5.00 17.45
C THR A 50 -0.09 -3.80 17.30
N ALA A 51 -0.63 -2.66 16.88
CA ALA A 51 0.11 -1.41 16.70
C ALA A 51 1.31 -1.60 15.78
N ARG A 52 1.08 -2.19 14.61
CA ARG A 52 2.15 -2.44 13.66
C ARG A 52 1.60 -2.49 12.24
N PHE A 53 2.49 -2.38 11.29
CA PHE A 53 2.10 -2.56 9.90
C PHE A 53 2.04 -4.03 9.56
N ILE A 54 1.13 -4.38 8.67
CA ILE A 54 0.98 -5.76 8.20
C ILE A 54 0.76 -5.74 6.70
N ILE A 55 1.00 -6.88 6.07
CA ILE A 55 0.68 -7.07 4.67
C ILE A 55 -0.51 -8.01 4.63
N THR A 56 -1.64 -7.53 4.13
CA THR A 56 -2.85 -8.34 4.06
C THR A 56 -2.93 -8.98 2.68
N CYS A 57 -2.79 -10.27 2.62
CA CYS A 57 -2.89 -11.04 1.38
C CYS A 57 -4.26 -11.70 1.31
N SER A 58 -4.52 -12.47 0.26
CA SER A 58 -5.83 -13.02 0.05
C SER A 58 -6.25 -14.03 1.11
N THR A 59 -5.32 -14.85 1.57
CA THR A 59 -5.64 -15.90 2.53
C THR A 59 -4.85 -15.83 3.82
N PHE A 60 -3.96 -14.87 3.95
CA PHE A 60 -3.14 -14.75 5.15
C PHE A 60 -2.66 -13.32 5.33
N THR A 61 -2.09 -13.07 6.51
CA THR A 61 -1.55 -11.76 6.85
C THR A 61 -0.12 -11.96 7.28
N VAL A 62 0.76 -11.05 6.88
CA VAL A 62 2.17 -11.12 7.23
C VAL A 62 2.53 -9.93 8.09
N ASP A 63 3.22 -10.21 9.20
CA ASP A 63 3.67 -9.18 10.09
C ASP A 63 4.89 -8.49 9.47
N PHE A 64 4.86 -7.18 9.41
CA PHE A 64 5.93 -6.41 8.79
C PHE A 64 7.27 -6.65 9.46
N ASP A 65 7.28 -7.00 10.74
CA ASP A 65 8.52 -7.29 11.45
C ASP A 65 9.24 -8.49 10.90
N ASN A 66 8.56 -9.33 10.16
CA ASN A 66 9.14 -10.56 9.61
C ASN A 66 9.51 -10.43 8.14
N VAL A 67 9.49 -9.21 7.61
CA VAL A 67 9.71 -8.99 6.19
C VAL A 67 10.83 -7.98 5.99
N TYR A 68 11.69 -8.25 5.03
CA TYR A 68 12.70 -7.28 4.61
C TYR A 68 12.18 -6.52 3.40
N GLY A 69 12.51 -5.24 3.33
CA GLY A 69 12.02 -4.42 2.22
C GLY A 69 12.39 -4.98 0.86
N TYR A 70 13.58 -5.58 0.75
CA TYR A 70 14.01 -6.11 -0.54
C TYR A 70 13.18 -7.30 -1.00
N GLU A 71 12.32 -7.84 -0.14
CA GLU A 71 11.43 -8.92 -0.52
C GLU A 71 10.14 -8.40 -1.13
N LEU A 72 9.95 -7.09 -1.14
CA LEU A 72 8.72 -6.47 -1.58
C LEU A 72 8.97 -5.59 -2.80
N GLU A 73 8.00 -5.54 -3.67
CA GLU A 73 8.02 -4.61 -4.79
C GLU A 73 6.69 -3.91 -4.86
N ILE A 74 6.69 -2.58 -4.83
CA ILE A 74 5.46 -1.82 -4.95
C ILE A 74 4.95 -1.98 -6.37
N VAL A 75 3.74 -2.49 -6.51
CA VAL A 75 3.12 -2.69 -7.81
C VAL A 75 1.88 -1.81 -8.02
N GLY A 76 1.50 -1.06 -7.00
CA GLY A 76 0.38 -0.14 -7.12
C GLY A 76 0.00 0.43 -5.77
N ASN A 77 -1.16 1.07 -5.73
CA ASN A 77 -1.70 1.63 -4.50
C ASN A 77 -3.21 1.50 -4.59
N ILE A 78 -3.87 1.31 -3.47
CA ILE A 78 -5.31 1.10 -3.49
C ILE A 78 -6.06 2.28 -4.11
N HIS A 79 -5.53 3.48 -3.96
CA HIS A 79 -6.18 4.65 -4.54
C HIS A 79 -5.97 4.70 -6.04
N ASP A 80 -4.79 4.30 -6.51
CA ASP A 80 -4.53 4.22 -7.94
C ASP A 80 -5.42 3.17 -8.59
N LYS A 81 -5.66 2.07 -7.88
CA LYS A 81 -6.53 1.02 -8.38
C LYS A 81 -7.93 1.56 -8.63
N LEU A 82 -8.42 2.41 -7.74
CA LEU A 82 -9.72 3.03 -7.92
C LEU A 82 -9.71 3.93 -9.15
N ASN A 83 -8.65 4.67 -9.35
CA ASN A 83 -8.53 5.54 -10.51
C ASN A 83 -8.49 4.75 -11.80
N ILE A 84 -7.77 3.65 -11.80
CA ILE A 84 -7.69 2.79 -12.95
C ILE A 84 -9.07 2.23 -13.28
N LYS A 85 -9.81 1.84 -12.26
CA LYS A 85 -11.14 1.31 -12.44
C LYS A 85 -12.06 2.34 -13.06
N LYS A 86 -11.97 3.59 -12.62
CA LYS A 86 -12.75 4.66 -13.19
C LYS A 86 -12.40 4.87 -14.66
N ALA A 87 -11.15 4.87 -14.97
CA ALA A 87 -10.69 5.06 -16.34
C ALA A 87 -11.22 3.95 -17.25
N ILE A 88 -11.18 2.73 -16.78
CA ILE A 88 -11.67 1.60 -17.54
C ILE A 88 -13.16 1.73 -17.77
N ASN A 89 -13.90 2.12 -16.76
CA ASN A 89 -15.34 2.29 -16.90
C ASN A 89 -15.68 3.37 -17.91
N LEU A 90 -14.93 4.46 -17.90
CA LEU A 90 -15.16 5.52 -18.85
C LEU A 90 -14.89 5.05 -20.27
N LYS A 91 -13.87 4.25 -20.46
CA LYS A 91 -13.59 3.69 -21.76
C LYS A 91 -14.70 2.77 -22.23
N ASN A 92 -15.19 1.96 -21.33
CA ASN A 92 -16.23 0.99 -21.68
C ASN A 92 -17.57 1.68 -21.96
N ALA A 93 -17.75 2.87 -21.45
CA ALA A 93 -18.98 3.59 -21.68
C ALA A 93 -19.03 4.17 -23.08
N ASN A 94 -17.92 4.23 -23.72
CA ASN A 94 -17.88 4.71 -25.09
C ASN A 94 -18.09 3.58 -26.07
#